data_43ce81e91bdd57cc65a00460c7e14f34
#
_entry.id   43ce81e91bdd57cc65a00460c7e14f34
#
_cell.length_a   1.000
_cell.length_b   1.000
_cell.length_c   1.000
_cell.angle_alpha   90.00
_cell.angle_beta   90.00
_cell.angle_gamma   90.00
#
_symmetry.space_group_name_H-M   'P 1'
#
loop_
_entity.id
_entity.type
_entity.pdbx_description
1 polymer ?
#
loop_
_entity_poly.entity_id
_entity_poly.type
_entity_poly.pdbx_seq_one_letter_code
_entity_poly.pdbx_strand_id
1 'polypeptide(L)'
;MVSIRLARGGSKKRPFYHLTVTNSRNARDGRFVERIGFFNPIAAGGEVRLSVDQERATYWISQGAQPSERAAQLLKEAAKA
;
A
#
# COMPACT_ATOMS: atom_id res chain seq x y z
N MET A 1 5.27 -11.59 11.95
CA MET A 1 4.23 -10.55 11.95
C MET A 1 4.02 -10.01 10.55
N VAL A 2 2.78 -9.91 10.13
CA VAL A 2 2.46 -9.39 8.80
C VAL A 2 2.09 -7.90 8.92
N SER A 3 2.60 -7.09 8.01
CA SER A 3 2.31 -5.66 8.01
C SER A 3 1.92 -5.19 6.62
N ILE A 4 1.15 -4.10 6.57
CA ILE A 4 0.79 -3.43 5.32
C ILE A 4 1.53 -2.11 5.33
N ARG A 5 2.31 -1.85 4.29
CA ARG A 5 3.09 -0.63 4.23
C ARG A 5 3.31 -0.17 2.80
N LEU A 6 3.85 1.04 2.67
CA LEU A 6 4.16 1.60 1.37
C LEU A 6 5.58 1.23 0.97
N ALA A 7 5.71 0.73 -0.25
CA ALA A 7 7.00 0.48 -0.86
C ALA A 7 7.19 1.50 -1.98
N ARG A 8 8.29 2.24 -1.95
CA ARG A 8 8.54 3.25 -2.95
C ARG A 8 8.97 2.63 -4.28
N GLY A 9 8.33 3.08 -5.35
CA GLY A 9 8.73 2.74 -6.71
C GLY A 9 8.85 4.03 -7.52
N GLY A 10 8.99 3.90 -8.84
CA GLY A 10 9.09 5.03 -9.74
C GLY A 10 10.46 5.69 -9.73
N SER A 11 10.57 6.83 -10.38
CA SER A 11 11.82 7.57 -10.48
C SER A 11 11.98 8.56 -9.33
N LYS A 12 13.17 9.15 -9.22
CA LYS A 12 13.44 10.16 -8.19
C LYS A 12 12.53 11.37 -8.31
N LYS A 13 12.17 11.77 -9.53
CA LYS A 13 11.34 12.94 -9.77
C LYS A 13 9.85 12.62 -9.76
N ARG A 14 9.47 11.36 -9.88
CA ARG A 14 8.08 10.93 -9.89
C ARG A 14 7.88 9.78 -8.90
N PRO A 15 7.80 10.09 -7.62
CA PRO A 15 7.59 9.05 -6.62
C PRO A 15 6.26 8.35 -6.82
N PHE A 16 6.28 7.04 -6.66
CA PHE A 16 5.11 6.20 -6.80
C PHE A 16 5.22 5.13 -5.73
N TYR A 17 4.11 4.87 -5.03
CA TYR A 17 4.13 3.93 -3.92
C TYR A 17 3.18 2.79 -4.16
N HIS A 18 3.60 1.59 -3.78
CA HIS A 18 2.73 0.43 -3.77
C HIS A 18 2.34 0.10 -2.34
N LEU A 19 1.08 -0.23 -2.14
CA LEU A 19 0.62 -0.76 -0.86
C LEU A 19 0.91 -2.25 -0.87
N THR A 20 1.80 -2.69 0.00
CA THR A 20 2.25 -4.08 0.01
C THR A 20 1.98 -4.72 1.36
N VAL A 21 1.67 -6.01 1.31
CA VAL A 21 1.58 -6.85 2.50
C VAL A 21 2.92 -7.56 2.64
N THR A 22 3.58 -7.38 3.76
CA THR A 22 4.93 -7.89 3.97
C THR A 22 5.01 -8.67 5.27
N ASN A 23 5.69 -9.80 5.23
CA ASN A 23 6.02 -10.54 6.44
C ASN A 23 7.32 -9.95 6.98
N SER A 24 7.31 -9.46 8.22
CA SER A 24 8.46 -8.78 8.81
C SER A 24 9.72 -9.65 8.85
N ARG A 25 9.57 -10.97 8.91
CA ARG A 25 10.72 -11.87 8.89
C ARG A 25 11.44 -11.90 7.54
N ASN A 26 10.71 -11.57 6.47
CA ASN A 26 11.22 -11.58 5.11
C ASN A 26 11.20 -10.20 4.48
N ALA A 27 11.22 -9.14 5.30
CA ALA A 27 11.12 -7.77 4.82
C ALA A 27 12.39 -7.26 4.14
N ARG A 28 13.46 -8.04 4.19
CA ARG A 28 14.72 -7.70 3.52
C ARG A 28 14.53 -7.69 2.00
N ASP A 29 15.24 -6.80 1.35
CA ASP A 29 15.31 -6.72 -0.11
C ASP A 29 13.97 -6.41 -0.79
N GLY A 30 13.06 -5.76 -0.08
CA GLY A 30 11.80 -5.33 -0.64
C GLY A 30 10.84 -6.44 -1.00
N ARG A 31 11.05 -7.64 -0.49
CA ARG A 31 10.14 -8.75 -0.74
C ARG A 31 8.81 -8.52 -0.04
N PHE A 32 7.74 -8.86 -0.73
CA PHE A 32 6.41 -8.73 -0.18
C PHE A 32 5.58 -9.97 -0.52
N VAL A 33 4.53 -10.19 0.29
CA VAL A 33 3.62 -11.32 0.08
C VAL A 33 2.65 -11.01 -1.04
N GLU A 34 2.10 -9.79 -1.03
CA GLU A 34 1.08 -9.40 -1.98
C GLU A 34 1.06 -7.89 -2.11
N ARG A 35 0.74 -7.40 -3.31
CA ARG A 35 0.51 -6.00 -3.57
C ARG A 35 -0.99 -5.76 -3.65
N ILE A 36 -1.50 -4.87 -2.80
CA ILE A 36 -2.94 -4.64 -2.69
C ILE A 36 -3.39 -3.27 -3.20
N GLY A 37 -2.47 -2.47 -3.70
CA GLY A 37 -2.86 -1.16 -4.24
C GLY A 37 -1.66 -0.29 -4.54
N PHE A 38 -1.96 0.96 -4.91
CA PHE A 38 -0.91 1.93 -5.18
C PHE A 38 -1.36 3.34 -4.78
N PHE A 39 -0.39 4.21 -4.59
CA PHE A 39 -0.59 5.61 -4.30
C PHE A 39 0.34 6.45 -5.17
N ASN A 40 -0.24 7.36 -5.95
CA ASN A 40 0.51 8.27 -6.80
C ASN A 40 0.30 9.70 -6.29
N PRO A 41 1.22 10.21 -5.44
CA PRO A 41 1.03 11.53 -4.80
C PRO A 41 1.09 12.70 -5.78
N ILE A 42 1.66 12.47 -6.97
CA ILE A 42 1.78 13.52 -7.99
C ILE A 42 0.87 13.26 -9.19
N ALA A 43 -0.20 12.49 -8.99
CA ALA A 43 -1.18 12.25 -10.05
C ALA A 43 -1.72 13.58 -10.57
N ALA A 44 -1.80 13.70 -11.89
CA ALA A 44 -2.26 14.91 -12.57
C ALA A 44 -3.22 14.54 -13.68
N GLY A 45 -4.13 15.44 -14.00
CA GLY A 45 -5.12 15.20 -15.05
C GLY A 45 -6.03 14.05 -14.69
N GLY A 46 -6.15 13.08 -15.60
CA GLY A 46 -7.00 11.92 -15.39
C GLY A 46 -6.36 10.75 -14.67
N GLU A 47 -5.14 10.92 -14.16
CA GLU A 47 -4.44 9.84 -13.49
C GLU A 47 -5.12 9.48 -12.15
N VAL A 48 -5.12 8.18 -11.83
CA VAL A 48 -5.64 7.71 -10.55
C VAL A 48 -4.61 7.97 -9.46
N ARG A 49 -5.01 8.72 -8.44
CA ARG A 49 -4.13 9.05 -7.32
C ARG A 49 -3.97 7.89 -6.35
N LEU A 50 -5.06 7.18 -6.09
CA LEU A 50 -5.07 6.11 -5.08
C LEU A 50 -6.00 5.01 -5.54
N SER A 51 -5.51 3.79 -5.49
CA SER A 51 -6.32 2.61 -5.80
C SER A 51 -5.96 1.50 -4.82
N VAL A 52 -6.97 0.90 -4.19
CA VAL A 52 -6.76 -0.16 -3.21
C VAL A 52 -7.77 -1.26 -3.44
N ASP A 53 -7.31 -2.51 -3.41
CA ASP A 53 -8.19 -3.67 -3.42
C ASP A 53 -8.72 -3.84 -1.99
N GLN A 54 -9.93 -3.33 -1.75
CA GLN A 54 -10.53 -3.33 -0.43
C GLN A 54 -10.76 -4.74 0.10
N GLU A 55 -11.10 -5.68 -0.76
CA GLU A 55 -11.31 -7.06 -0.34
C GLU A 55 -10.03 -7.65 0.23
N ARG A 56 -8.92 -7.45 -0.46
CA ARG A 56 -7.64 -7.99 -0.01
C ARG A 56 -7.15 -7.26 1.25
N ALA A 57 -7.32 -5.95 1.29
CA ALA A 57 -6.96 -5.18 2.48
C ALA A 57 -7.73 -5.67 3.70
N THR A 58 -9.03 -5.85 3.56
CA THR A 58 -9.88 -6.35 4.65
C THR A 58 -9.46 -7.75 5.06
N TYR A 59 -9.18 -8.62 4.07
CA TYR A 59 -8.72 -9.98 4.35
C TYR A 59 -7.46 -9.96 5.23
N TRP A 60 -6.44 -9.20 4.81
CA TRP A 60 -5.18 -9.19 5.55
C TRP A 60 -5.32 -8.57 6.93
N ILE A 61 -6.12 -7.54 7.07
CA ILE A 61 -6.38 -6.94 8.38
C ILE A 61 -7.07 -7.95 9.29
N SER A 62 -8.03 -8.72 8.75
CA SER A 62 -8.70 -9.76 9.54
C SER A 62 -7.75 -10.87 9.95
N GLN A 63 -6.66 -11.06 9.20
CA GLN A 63 -5.63 -12.04 9.53
C GLN A 63 -4.58 -11.49 10.50
N GLY A 64 -4.76 -10.26 10.98
CA GLY A 64 -3.86 -9.66 11.96
C GLY A 64 -2.78 -8.77 11.37
N ALA A 65 -2.85 -8.44 10.09
CA ALA A 65 -1.87 -7.55 9.49
C ALA A 65 -1.97 -6.16 10.11
N GLN A 66 -0.81 -5.56 10.38
CA GLN A 66 -0.72 -4.24 11.00
C GLN A 66 -0.35 -3.19 9.94
N PRO A 67 -1.26 -2.27 9.61
CA PRO A 67 -0.91 -1.21 8.66
C PRO A 67 -0.03 -0.15 9.33
N SER A 68 0.94 0.39 8.58
CA SER A 68 1.70 1.53 9.04
C SER A 68 0.76 2.75 9.10
N GLU A 69 1.18 3.82 9.80
CA GLU A 69 0.35 5.03 9.90
C GLU A 69 -0.06 5.55 8.54
N ARG A 70 0.89 5.65 7.62
CA ARG A 70 0.61 6.17 6.29
C ARG A 70 -0.31 5.23 5.50
N ALA A 71 -0.03 3.93 5.59
CA ALA A 71 -0.88 2.94 4.93
C ALA A 71 -2.31 2.97 5.48
N ALA A 72 -2.45 3.10 6.80
CA ALA A 72 -3.77 3.18 7.42
C ALA A 72 -4.55 4.40 6.92
N GLN A 73 -3.88 5.56 6.79
CA GLN A 73 -4.51 6.77 6.27
C GLN A 73 -4.99 6.56 4.84
N LEU A 74 -4.15 5.96 4.00
CA LEU A 74 -4.51 5.72 2.60
C LEU A 74 -5.65 4.71 2.47
N LEU A 75 -5.67 3.70 3.31
CA LEU A 75 -6.77 2.74 3.32
C LEU A 75 -8.09 3.41 3.67
N LYS A 76 -8.08 4.34 4.62
CA LYS A 76 -9.28 5.10 4.97
C LYS A 76 -9.73 6.01 3.82
N GLU A 77 -8.79 6.69 3.17
CA GLU A 77 -9.13 7.53 2.02
C GLU A 77 -9.77 6.72 0.90
N ALA A 78 -9.19 5.56 0.60
CA ALA A 78 -9.71 4.71 -0.45
C ALA A 78 -11.12 4.18 -0.12
N ALA A 79 -11.38 3.90 1.15
CA ALA A 79 -12.69 3.42 1.57
C ALA A 79 -13.78 4.49 1.49
N LYS A 80 -13.38 5.76 1.57
CA LYS A 80 -14.32 6.89 1.48
C LYS A 80 -14.60 7.32 0.04
N ALA A 81 -13.76 6.91 -0.88
CA ALA A 81 -13.86 7.34 -2.28
C ALA A 81 -15.06 6.72 -3.00
#